data_adfdd839e0299a9f4c0c554b3c74a88f
#
_entry.id   adfdd839e0299a9f4c0c554b3c74a88f
#
_cell.length_a   1.000
_cell.length_b   1.000
_cell.length_c   1.000
_cell.angle_alpha   90.00
_cell.angle_beta   90.00
_cell.angle_gamma   90.00
#
_symmetry.space_group_name_H-M   'P 1'
#
loop_
_entity.id
_entity.type
_entity.pdbx_description
1 polymer ?
#
loop_
_entity_poly.entity_id
_entity_poly.type
_entity_poly.pdbx_seq_one_letter_code
_entity_poly.pdbx_strand_id
1 'polypeptide(L)' 'MATYKDLFLILFDAMSQAVQDLEDQNYGLAVQRLSQAQSQCEEHICELEE' A
#
# COMPACT_ATOMS: atom_id res chain seq x y z
N MET A 1 4.61 14.44 9.26
CA MET A 1 3.14 14.47 9.28
C MET A 1 2.57 13.76 8.08
N ALA A 2 1.58 12.90 8.27
CA ALA A 2 0.96 12.16 7.18
C ALA A 2 0.05 13.09 6.36
N THR A 3 0.12 12.98 5.04
CA THR A 3 -0.73 13.75 4.12
C THR A 3 -1.34 12.81 3.11
N TYR A 4 -2.33 13.28 2.36
CA TYR A 4 -2.92 12.48 1.29
C TYR A 4 -1.90 12.13 0.21
N LYS A 5 -0.92 13.01 0.01
CA LYS A 5 0.16 12.73 -0.92
C LYS A 5 0.99 11.54 -0.45
N ASP A 6 1.27 11.46 0.85
CA ASP A 6 1.99 10.31 1.42
C ASP A 6 1.19 9.03 1.23
N LEU A 7 -0.12 9.07 1.46
CA LEU A 7 -0.99 7.93 1.24
C LEU A 7 -0.97 7.48 -0.21
N PHE A 8 -1.04 8.44 -1.12
CA PHE A 8 -1.00 8.14 -2.55
C PHE A 8 0.31 7.42 -2.92
N LEU A 9 1.44 7.92 -2.42
CA LEU A 9 2.73 7.32 -2.72
C LEU A 9 2.83 5.90 -2.18
N ILE A 10 2.34 5.67 -0.98
CA ILE A 10 2.33 4.33 -0.36
C ILE A 10 1.53 3.37 -1.23
N LEU A 11 0.31 3.78 -1.60
CA LEU A 11 -0.57 2.93 -2.40
C LEU A 11 -0.01 2.70 -3.80
N PHE A 12 0.50 3.74 -4.43
CA PHE A 12 1.04 3.62 -5.78
C PHE A 12 2.23 2.68 -5.81
N ASP A 13 3.13 2.82 -4.86
CA ASP A 13 4.31 1.97 -4.78
C ASP A 13 3.91 0.50 -4.53
N ALA A 14 2.96 0.29 -3.61
CA ALA A 14 2.47 -1.06 -3.32
C ALA A 14 1.81 -1.69 -4.54
N MET A 15 1.01 -0.90 -5.27
CA MET A 15 0.35 -1.40 -6.47
C MET A 15 1.36 -1.77 -7.54
N SER A 16 2.37 -0.94 -7.75
CA SER A 16 3.41 -1.21 -8.76
C SER A 16 4.14 -2.49 -8.45
N GLN A 17 4.50 -2.70 -7.20
CA GLN A 17 5.20 -3.91 -6.79
C GLN A 17 4.30 -5.13 -6.89
N ALA A 18 3.03 -4.98 -6.50
CA ALA A 18 2.08 -6.07 -6.59
C ALA A 18 1.84 -6.51 -8.03
N VAL A 19 1.74 -5.54 -8.95
CA VAL A 19 1.59 -5.86 -10.37
C VAL A 19 2.79 -6.66 -10.87
N GLN A 20 4.00 -6.25 -10.47
CA GLN A 20 5.19 -6.98 -10.84
C GLN A 20 5.22 -8.38 -10.27
N ASP A 21 4.81 -8.53 -9.00
CA ASP A 21 4.73 -9.84 -8.36
C ASP A 21 3.73 -10.74 -9.09
N LEU A 22 2.60 -10.19 -9.54
CA LEU A 22 1.62 -10.95 -10.29
C LEU A 22 2.16 -11.40 -11.65
N GLU A 23 2.93 -10.54 -12.32
CA GLU A 23 3.56 -10.90 -13.58
C GLU A 23 4.56 -12.03 -13.41
N ASP A 24 5.25 -12.06 -12.27
CA ASP A 24 6.19 -13.11 -11.92
C ASP A 24 5.51 -14.32 -11.26
N GLN A 25 4.18 -14.30 -11.15
CA GLN A 25 3.38 -15.35 -10.53
C GLN A 25 3.66 -15.52 -9.04
N ASN A 26 4.11 -14.46 -8.39
CA ASN A 26 4.33 -14.41 -6.93
C ASN A 26 3.08 -13.91 -6.22
N TYR A 27 2.02 -14.70 -6.28
CA TYR A 27 0.71 -14.27 -5.79
C TYR A 27 0.70 -14.01 -4.28
N GLY A 28 1.41 -14.83 -3.53
CA GLY A 28 1.50 -14.66 -2.08
C GLY A 28 2.12 -13.33 -1.69
N LEU A 29 3.20 -12.95 -2.37
CA LEU A 29 3.85 -11.67 -2.13
C LEU A 29 2.96 -10.49 -2.52
N ALA A 30 2.23 -10.61 -3.63
CA ALA A 30 1.31 -9.56 -4.06
C ALA A 30 0.25 -9.30 -3.01
N VAL A 31 -0.37 -10.35 -2.49
CA VAL A 31 -1.37 -10.24 -1.44
C VAL A 31 -0.77 -9.59 -0.19
N GLN A 32 0.42 -10.04 0.20
CA GLN A 32 1.07 -9.50 1.38
C GLN A 32 1.37 -8.01 1.25
N ARG A 33 1.90 -7.58 0.11
CA ARG A 33 2.20 -6.17 -0.13
C ARG A 33 0.94 -5.31 -0.08
N LEU A 34 -0.14 -5.78 -0.70
CA LEU A 34 -1.39 -5.04 -0.70
C LEU A 34 -2.00 -4.96 0.70
N SER A 35 -1.93 -6.06 1.46
CA SER A 35 -2.44 -6.08 2.83
C SER A 35 -1.65 -5.13 3.72
N GLN A 36 -0.34 -5.09 3.59
CA GLN A 36 0.50 -4.17 4.35
C GLN A 36 0.19 -2.72 3.99
N ALA A 37 0.00 -2.43 2.71
CA ALA A 37 -0.33 -1.09 2.28
C ALA A 37 -1.68 -0.64 2.85
N GLN A 38 -2.66 -1.53 2.88
CA GLN A 38 -3.95 -1.23 3.49
C GLN A 38 -3.79 -0.87 4.96
N SER A 39 -3.03 -1.67 5.71
CA SER A 39 -2.81 -1.41 7.13
C SER A 39 -2.13 -0.07 7.36
N GLN A 40 -1.10 0.24 6.57
CA GLN A 40 -0.41 1.51 6.68
C GLN A 40 -1.33 2.68 6.37
N CYS A 41 -2.16 2.55 5.34
CA CYS A 41 -3.10 3.61 4.98
C CYS A 41 -4.15 3.81 6.06
N GLU A 42 -4.62 2.75 6.67
CA GLU A 42 -5.58 2.86 7.77
C GLU A 42 -4.99 3.63 8.94
N GLU A 43 -3.74 3.36 9.29
CA GLU A 43 -3.05 4.10 10.35
C GLU A 43 -2.93 5.58 10.01
N HIS A 44 -2.55 5.90 8.77
CA HIS A 44 -2.42 7.29 8.34
C HIS A 44 -3.76 8.00 8.31
N ILE A 45 -4.83 7.31 7.90
CA ILE A 45 -6.16 7.89 7.89
C ILE A 45 -6.60 8.23 9.31
N CYS A 46 -6.32 7.37 10.28
CA CYS A 46 -6.63 7.66 11.67
C CYS A 46 -5.91 8.92 12.15
N GLU A 47 -4.65 9.10 11.76
CA GLU A 47 -3.91 10.32 12.09
C GLU A 47 -4.52 11.56 11.44
N LEU A 48 -4.95 11.43 10.18
CA LEU A 48 -5.51 12.56 9.45
C LEU A 48 -6.88 13.00 9.98
N GLU A 49 -7.63 12.07 10.54
CA GLU A 49 -8.95 12.37 11.06
C GLU A 49 -8.92 13.10 12.41
N GLU A 50 -7.81 13.08 13.09
CA GLU A 50 -7.66 13.79 14.35
C GLU A 50 -7.35 15.26 14.12
#